data_59df8be6c98c1a39c81bd524a8a63b5a
#
_entry.id   59df8be6c98c1a39c81bd524a8a63b5a
#
_cell.length_a   1.000
_cell.length_b   1.000
_cell.length_c   1.000
_cell.angle_alpha   90.00
_cell.angle_beta   90.00
_cell.angle_gamma   90.00
#
_symmetry.space_group_name_H-M   'P 1'
#
loop_
_entity.id
_entity.type
_entity.pdbx_description
1 polymer ?
#
loop_
_entity_poly.entity_id
_entity_poly.type
_entity_poly.pdbx_seq_one_letter_code
_entity_poly.pdbx_strand_id
1 'polypeptide(L)'
;MKRIITYIFTIIISFSVCSCTQYSNDFDLKKDTFNINKVSFDKLNQYLLEQFSNIENSELNFTFSVSEETGEIEKLYSSYSHEYIYLDEDITELFTNVKNSFTYDFSIVSITSTRISYGGEGNEMFVYSLDGKKPKYFWADNKDAAFSIYSLDNNWYYLFLKQR
;
A
#
# COMPACT_ATOMS: atom_id res chain seq x y z
N MET A 1 -0.24 -44.61 -24.49
CA MET A 1 -1.18 -43.86 -23.64
C MET A 1 -0.69 -43.63 -22.22
N LYS A 2 -0.22 -44.62 -21.44
CA LYS A 2 0.24 -44.41 -20.06
C LYS A 2 1.34 -43.35 -19.90
N ARG A 3 2.32 -43.24 -20.80
CA ARG A 3 3.41 -42.25 -20.71
C ARG A 3 2.96 -40.81 -20.93
N ILE A 4 1.97 -40.58 -21.81
CA ILE A 4 1.43 -39.24 -22.08
C ILE A 4 0.65 -38.72 -20.86
N ILE A 5 -0.11 -39.57 -20.19
CA ILE A 5 -0.84 -39.21 -18.95
C ILE A 5 0.10 -38.81 -17.84
N THR A 6 1.26 -39.50 -17.70
CA THR A 6 2.26 -39.18 -16.68
C THR A 6 2.87 -37.79 -16.92
N TYR A 7 3.17 -37.43 -18.17
CA TYR A 7 3.71 -36.10 -18.51
C TYR A 7 2.70 -34.98 -18.27
N ILE A 8 1.41 -35.18 -18.57
CA ILE A 8 0.36 -34.19 -18.33
C ILE A 8 0.20 -33.97 -16.81
N PHE A 9 0.22 -35.03 -16.00
CA PHE A 9 0.13 -34.91 -14.55
C PHE A 9 1.34 -34.18 -13.94
N THR A 10 2.55 -34.43 -14.44
CA THR A 10 3.78 -33.74 -13.99
C THR A 10 3.74 -32.25 -14.32
N ILE A 11 3.25 -31.88 -15.52
CA ILE A 11 3.11 -30.48 -15.93
C ILE A 11 2.07 -29.77 -15.06
N ILE A 12 0.91 -30.38 -14.79
CA ILE A 12 -0.14 -29.78 -13.96
C ILE A 12 0.34 -29.55 -12.54
N ILE A 13 1.08 -30.51 -11.94
CA ILE A 13 1.66 -30.35 -10.61
C ILE A 13 2.71 -29.22 -10.58
N SER A 14 3.53 -29.10 -11.62
CA SER A 14 4.55 -28.06 -11.72
C SER A 14 3.92 -26.67 -11.79
N PHE A 15 2.82 -26.49 -12.53
CA PHE A 15 2.12 -25.21 -12.59
C PHE A 15 1.39 -24.88 -11.27
N SER A 16 0.85 -25.88 -10.57
CA SER A 16 0.16 -25.66 -9.29
C SER A 16 1.13 -25.27 -8.17
N VAL A 17 2.36 -25.78 -8.16
CA VAL A 17 3.38 -25.42 -7.17
C VAL A 17 3.97 -24.04 -7.46
N CYS A 18 4.17 -23.64 -8.73
CA CYS A 18 4.64 -22.30 -9.08
C CYS A 18 3.68 -21.20 -8.64
N SER A 19 2.37 -21.40 -8.74
CA SER A 19 1.40 -20.36 -8.35
C SER A 19 1.32 -20.14 -6.83
N CYS A 20 1.57 -21.17 -6.02
CA CYS A 20 1.59 -21.06 -4.56
C CYS A 20 2.89 -20.43 -4.02
N THR A 21 4.04 -20.71 -4.65
CA THR A 21 5.32 -20.13 -4.25
C THR A 21 5.46 -18.67 -4.63
N GLN A 22 4.87 -18.25 -5.74
CA GLN A 22 4.92 -16.86 -6.19
C GLN A 22 4.19 -15.92 -5.22
N TYR A 23 3.15 -16.39 -4.54
CA TYR A 23 2.35 -15.56 -3.63
C TYR A 23 2.99 -15.39 -2.23
N SER A 24 3.69 -16.40 -1.72
CA SER A 24 4.45 -16.28 -0.47
C SER A 24 5.68 -15.41 -0.64
N ASN A 25 6.36 -15.51 -1.77
CA ASN A 25 7.52 -14.67 -2.11
C ASN A 25 7.13 -13.19 -2.26
N ASP A 26 5.92 -12.89 -2.70
CA ASP A 26 5.45 -11.52 -2.90
C ASP A 26 5.23 -10.78 -1.57
N PHE A 27 4.67 -11.43 -0.56
CA PHE A 27 4.49 -10.83 0.77
C PHE A 27 5.82 -10.61 1.49
N ASP A 28 6.73 -11.58 1.47
CA ASP A 28 8.05 -11.45 2.09
C ASP A 28 8.85 -10.32 1.44
N LEU A 29 8.80 -10.21 0.10
CA LEU A 29 9.40 -9.10 -0.62
C LEU A 29 8.79 -7.75 -0.21
N LYS A 30 7.48 -7.67 -0.05
CA LYS A 30 6.79 -6.46 0.40
C LYS A 30 7.16 -6.07 1.83
N LYS A 31 7.27 -7.05 2.71
CA LYS A 31 7.73 -6.85 4.08
C LYS A 31 9.17 -6.33 4.13
N ASP A 32 10.06 -6.89 3.32
CA ASP A 32 11.45 -6.46 3.24
C ASP A 32 11.55 -5.03 2.69
N THR A 33 10.82 -4.71 1.63
CA THR A 33 10.79 -3.36 1.05
C THR A 33 10.19 -2.34 2.04
N PHE A 34 9.14 -2.72 2.78
CA PHE A 34 8.60 -1.90 3.86
C PHE A 34 9.65 -1.65 4.95
N ASN A 35 10.36 -2.69 5.40
CA ASN A 35 11.38 -2.57 6.45
C ASN A 35 12.52 -1.63 6.04
N ILE A 36 12.93 -1.65 4.78
CA ILE A 36 13.94 -0.73 4.23
C ILE A 36 13.46 0.71 4.32
N ASN A 37 12.18 0.97 4.01
CA ASN A 37 11.61 2.31 3.93
C ASN A 37 10.82 2.73 5.18
N LYS A 38 10.81 1.91 6.24
CA LYS A 38 10.00 2.12 7.45
C LYS A 38 10.22 3.48 8.09
N VAL A 39 11.45 3.94 8.14
CA VAL A 39 11.79 5.26 8.70
C VAL A 39 11.11 6.38 7.90
N SER A 40 11.03 6.25 6.59
CA SER A 40 10.32 7.23 5.72
C SER A 40 8.81 7.20 5.97
N PHE A 41 8.21 6.01 6.10
CA PHE A 41 6.81 5.88 6.49
C PHE A 41 6.50 6.52 7.85
N ASP A 42 7.33 6.25 8.86
CA ASP A 42 7.12 6.77 10.23
C ASP A 42 7.26 8.31 10.26
N LYS A 43 8.24 8.87 9.55
CA LYS A 43 8.41 10.33 9.43
C LYS A 43 7.26 10.99 8.66
N LEU A 44 6.78 10.37 7.58
CA LEU A 44 5.61 10.86 6.87
C LEU A 44 4.35 10.82 7.72
N ASN A 45 4.13 9.77 8.51
CA ASN A 45 3.03 9.74 9.47
C ASN A 45 3.11 10.92 10.44
N GLN A 46 4.28 11.21 10.99
CA GLN A 46 4.47 12.35 11.88
C GLN A 46 4.14 13.66 11.16
N TYR A 47 4.71 13.90 9.98
CA TYR A 47 4.44 15.10 9.18
C TYR A 47 2.94 15.26 8.89
N LEU A 48 2.28 14.20 8.41
CA LEU A 48 0.86 14.24 8.09
C LEU A 48 -0.02 14.51 9.31
N LEU A 49 0.30 13.93 10.46
CA LEU A 49 -0.43 14.18 11.71
C LEU A 49 -0.21 15.60 12.22
N GLU A 50 0.99 16.14 12.13
CA GLU A 50 1.29 17.53 12.53
C GLU A 50 0.55 18.55 11.65
N GLN A 51 0.49 18.32 10.34
CA GLN A 51 -0.18 19.23 9.41
C GLN A 51 -1.70 19.12 9.44
N PHE A 52 -2.25 17.94 9.71
CA PHE A 52 -3.68 17.65 9.50
C PHE A 52 -4.41 17.10 10.75
N SER A 53 -3.83 17.21 11.94
CA SER A 53 -4.40 16.69 13.21
C SER A 53 -5.72 17.33 13.64
N ASN A 54 -6.04 18.51 13.15
CA ASN A 54 -7.22 19.29 13.56
C ASN A 54 -8.50 18.98 12.79
N ILE A 55 -8.53 17.91 12.00
CA ILE A 55 -9.66 17.61 11.14
C ILE A 55 -10.58 16.62 11.86
N GLU A 56 -11.61 17.19 12.49
CA GLU A 56 -12.66 16.42 13.15
C GLU A 56 -13.45 15.59 12.13
N ASN A 57 -13.40 14.25 12.28
CA ASN A 57 -14.33 13.26 11.69
C ASN A 57 -14.43 13.16 10.16
N SER A 58 -13.54 13.74 9.38
CA SER A 58 -13.53 13.61 7.93
C SER A 58 -12.38 12.72 7.44
N GLU A 59 -12.61 11.99 6.37
CA GLU A 59 -11.57 11.33 5.63
C GLU A 59 -10.87 12.36 4.72
N LEU A 60 -9.57 12.54 4.93
CA LEU A 60 -8.74 13.37 4.07
C LEU A 60 -8.07 12.49 3.04
N ASN A 61 -8.25 12.83 1.79
CA ASN A 61 -7.59 12.16 0.68
C ASN A 61 -6.66 13.14 -0.03
N PHE A 62 -5.42 12.71 -0.23
CA PHE A 62 -4.42 13.43 -1.00
C PHE A 62 -4.04 12.60 -2.22
N THR A 63 -4.04 13.23 -3.38
CA THR A 63 -3.48 12.66 -4.60
C THR A 63 -2.18 13.35 -4.94
N PHE A 64 -1.26 12.66 -5.63
CA PHE A 64 0.05 13.18 -5.95
C PHE A 64 0.12 13.72 -7.35
N SER A 65 0.91 14.80 -7.51
CA SER A 65 1.42 15.24 -8.80
C SER A 65 2.89 14.88 -8.88
N VAL A 66 3.24 14.12 -9.88
CA VAL A 66 4.61 13.69 -10.16
C VAL A 66 5.19 14.57 -11.25
N SER A 67 6.41 15.03 -11.08
CA SER A 67 7.16 15.75 -12.11
C SER A 67 7.39 14.86 -13.32
N GLU A 68 7.08 15.35 -14.51
CA GLU A 68 7.37 14.64 -15.77
C GLU A 68 8.88 14.54 -16.05
N GLU A 69 9.67 15.48 -15.50
CA GLU A 69 11.11 15.52 -15.72
C GLU A 69 11.89 14.61 -14.78
N THR A 70 11.54 14.63 -13.47
CA THR A 70 12.31 13.92 -12.43
C THR A 70 11.65 12.63 -11.96
N GLY A 71 10.34 12.47 -12.19
CA GLY A 71 9.55 11.36 -11.63
C GLY A 71 9.32 11.47 -10.12
N GLU A 72 9.67 12.59 -9.51
CA GLU A 72 9.49 12.87 -8.09
C GLU A 72 8.11 13.46 -7.79
N ILE A 73 7.65 13.27 -6.56
CA ILE A 73 6.38 13.84 -6.11
C ILE A 73 6.62 15.27 -5.66
N GLU A 74 6.08 16.23 -6.41
CA GLU A 74 6.32 17.67 -6.14
C GLU A 74 5.26 18.28 -5.23
N LYS A 75 4.03 17.81 -5.31
CA LYS A 75 2.90 18.39 -4.61
C LYS A 75 1.79 17.39 -4.34
N LEU A 76 1.02 17.65 -3.30
CA LEU A 76 -0.19 16.94 -2.95
C LEU A 76 -1.40 17.80 -3.33
N TYR A 77 -2.41 17.17 -3.90
CA TYR A 77 -3.73 17.79 -4.04
C TYR A 77 -4.63 17.31 -2.92
N SER A 78 -5.11 18.21 -2.10
CA SER A 78 -6.07 17.91 -1.03
C SER A 78 -7.49 17.88 -1.60
N SER A 79 -8.19 16.76 -1.49
CA SER A 79 -9.59 16.65 -1.88
C SER A 79 -10.54 17.44 -0.96
N TYR A 80 -10.08 17.79 0.24
CA TYR A 80 -10.84 18.54 1.23
C TYR A 80 -10.79 20.05 0.98
N SER A 81 -9.58 20.63 0.87
CA SER A 81 -9.42 22.08 0.64
C SER A 81 -9.50 22.46 -0.83
N HIS A 82 -9.45 21.50 -1.76
CA HIS A 82 -9.31 21.69 -3.20
C HIS A 82 -8.06 22.51 -3.59
N GLU A 83 -6.99 22.36 -2.82
CA GLU A 83 -5.74 23.10 -3.00
C GLU A 83 -4.55 22.17 -3.17
N TYR A 84 -3.50 22.70 -3.81
CA TYR A 84 -2.20 22.05 -3.90
C TYR A 84 -1.32 22.45 -2.71
N ILE A 85 -0.69 21.46 -2.10
CA ILE A 85 0.31 21.62 -1.06
C ILE A 85 1.65 21.29 -1.70
N TYR A 86 2.52 22.28 -1.78
CA TYR A 86 3.88 22.09 -2.29
C TYR A 86 4.75 21.50 -1.18
N LEU A 87 5.51 20.50 -1.54
CA LEU A 87 6.39 19.78 -0.61
C LEU A 87 7.78 20.40 -0.65
N ASP A 88 8.43 20.44 0.50
CA ASP A 88 9.87 20.72 0.55
C ASP A 88 10.68 19.48 0.12
N GLU A 89 11.97 19.66 -0.09
CA GLU A 89 12.87 18.62 -0.61
C GLU A 89 12.91 17.40 0.33
N ASP A 90 12.95 17.63 1.66
CA ASP A 90 13.02 16.56 2.66
C ASP A 90 11.75 15.68 2.63
N ILE A 91 10.58 16.30 2.51
CA ILE A 91 9.30 15.59 2.44
C ILE A 91 9.12 14.89 1.09
N THR A 92 9.56 15.52 0.00
CA THR A 92 9.58 14.92 -1.34
C THR A 92 10.40 13.63 -1.34
N GLU A 93 11.59 13.63 -0.72
CA GLU A 93 12.43 12.43 -0.58
C GLU A 93 11.70 11.32 0.21
N LEU A 94 11.04 11.66 1.32
CA LEU A 94 10.29 10.68 2.09
C LEU A 94 9.16 10.02 1.26
N PHE A 95 8.40 10.81 0.51
CA PHE A 95 7.36 10.28 -0.38
C PHE A 95 7.94 9.41 -1.50
N THR A 96 9.08 9.78 -2.06
CA THR A 96 9.80 8.99 -3.07
C THR A 96 10.24 7.64 -2.51
N ASN A 97 10.77 7.61 -1.30
CA ASN A 97 11.16 6.38 -0.62
C ASN A 97 9.94 5.47 -0.35
N VAL A 98 8.81 6.05 0.09
CA VAL A 98 7.57 5.32 0.27
C VAL A 98 7.03 4.77 -1.05
N LYS A 99 7.04 5.56 -2.13
CA LYS A 99 6.66 5.14 -3.48
C LYS A 99 7.42 3.89 -3.93
N ASN A 100 8.71 3.81 -3.63
CA ASN A 100 9.55 2.66 -3.96
C ASN A 100 9.16 1.36 -3.24
N SER A 101 8.27 1.43 -2.25
CA SER A 101 7.70 0.24 -1.56
C SER A 101 6.53 -0.39 -2.31
N PHE A 102 5.99 0.28 -3.31
CA PHE A 102 4.84 -0.21 -4.09
C PHE A 102 5.30 -0.93 -5.36
N THR A 103 4.56 -1.96 -5.75
CA THR A 103 4.75 -2.63 -7.06
C THR A 103 4.11 -1.82 -8.18
N TYR A 104 3.00 -1.16 -7.86
CA TYR A 104 2.19 -0.35 -8.76
C TYR A 104 2.29 1.11 -8.37
N ASP A 105 1.72 1.99 -9.19
CA ASP A 105 1.77 3.42 -8.93
C ASP A 105 1.13 3.78 -7.60
N PHE A 106 1.94 4.38 -6.74
CA PHE A 106 1.50 4.99 -5.51
C PHE A 106 0.89 6.36 -5.83
N SER A 107 -0.38 6.57 -5.54
CA SER A 107 -1.12 7.76 -5.98
C SER A 107 -1.95 8.43 -4.90
N ILE A 108 -2.25 7.77 -3.79
CA ILE A 108 -3.18 8.27 -2.78
C ILE A 108 -2.65 8.06 -1.37
N VAL A 109 -2.79 9.11 -0.53
CA VAL A 109 -2.75 8.97 0.94
C VAL A 109 -4.10 9.37 1.50
N SER A 110 -4.64 8.53 2.39
CA SER A 110 -5.87 8.83 3.13
C SER A 110 -5.57 8.88 4.63
N ILE A 111 -6.13 9.90 5.30
CA ILE A 111 -6.03 10.06 6.75
C ILE A 111 -7.44 10.06 7.33
N THR A 112 -7.66 9.23 8.33
CA THR A 112 -8.90 9.19 9.13
C THR A 112 -8.55 9.28 10.60
N SER A 113 -9.56 9.39 11.46
CA SER A 113 -9.36 9.39 12.93
C SER A 113 -8.72 8.10 13.48
N THR A 114 -8.70 7.00 12.70
CA THR A 114 -8.21 5.69 13.16
C THR A 114 -7.02 5.16 12.38
N ARG A 115 -6.68 5.76 11.22
CA ARG A 115 -5.61 5.23 10.38
C ARG A 115 -5.05 6.25 9.39
N ILE A 116 -3.84 6.00 8.93
CA ILE A 116 -3.24 6.58 7.74
C ILE A 116 -3.05 5.45 6.74
N SER A 117 -3.50 5.64 5.51
CA SER A 117 -3.43 4.63 4.45
C SER A 117 -2.66 5.19 3.26
N TYR A 118 -1.68 4.43 2.80
CA TYR A 118 -0.88 4.70 1.61
C TYR A 118 -1.27 3.69 0.55
N GLY A 119 -1.73 4.15 -0.60
CA GLY A 119 -2.27 3.27 -1.64
C GLY A 119 -2.01 3.74 -3.05
N GLY A 120 -2.37 2.90 -4.01
CA GLY A 120 -2.25 3.16 -5.44
C GLY A 120 -3.30 2.40 -6.23
N GLU A 121 -3.23 2.49 -7.56
CA GLU A 121 -4.19 1.86 -8.48
C GLU A 121 -4.13 0.33 -8.48
N GLY A 122 -3.08 -0.27 -7.92
CA GLY A 122 -2.80 -1.71 -7.97
C GLY A 122 -3.45 -2.56 -6.88
N ASN A 123 -4.45 -2.08 -6.18
CA ASN A 123 -5.12 -2.83 -5.11
C ASN A 123 -4.19 -3.23 -3.94
N GLU A 124 -3.09 -2.53 -3.74
CA GLU A 124 -2.20 -2.70 -2.59
C GLU A 124 -2.19 -1.44 -1.72
N MET A 125 -2.10 -1.63 -0.40
CA MET A 125 -2.07 -0.53 0.57
C MET A 125 -1.16 -0.87 1.74
N PHE A 126 -0.39 0.13 2.19
CA PHE A 126 0.23 0.12 3.52
C PHE A 126 -0.63 0.97 4.45
N VAL A 127 -0.93 0.45 5.63
CA VAL A 127 -1.84 1.08 6.57
C VAL A 127 -1.22 1.17 7.95
N TYR A 128 -1.17 2.36 8.51
CA TYR A 128 -0.81 2.61 9.89
C TYR A 128 -2.07 2.81 10.73
N SER A 129 -2.24 1.99 11.76
CA SER A 129 -3.35 2.08 12.70
C SER A 129 -3.03 3.06 13.82
N LEU A 130 -3.84 4.11 13.95
CA LEU A 130 -3.70 5.11 15.01
C LEU A 130 -4.29 4.63 16.35
N ASP A 131 -5.27 3.72 16.31
CA ASP A 131 -5.93 3.16 17.50
C ASP A 131 -5.37 1.79 17.93
N GLY A 132 -4.31 1.33 17.27
CA GLY A 132 -3.66 0.05 17.56
C GLY A 132 -4.46 -1.19 17.15
N LYS A 133 -5.59 -1.02 16.46
CA LYS A 133 -6.43 -2.14 16.04
C LYS A 133 -6.17 -2.53 14.59
N LYS A 134 -6.37 -3.80 14.28
CA LYS A 134 -6.33 -4.27 12.90
C LYS A 134 -7.36 -3.51 12.06
N PRO A 135 -6.97 -2.89 10.93
CA PRO A 135 -7.87 -2.12 10.10
C PRO A 135 -9.06 -2.95 9.62
N LYS A 136 -10.25 -2.36 9.68
CA LYS A 136 -11.46 -2.91 9.07
C LYS A 136 -11.82 -2.06 7.87
N TYR A 137 -11.97 -2.69 6.72
CA TYR A 137 -12.44 -2.04 5.51
C TYR A 137 -13.83 -2.55 5.17
N PHE A 138 -14.73 -1.65 4.82
CA PHE A 138 -16.12 -1.98 4.48
C PHE A 138 -16.23 -3.01 3.36
N TRP A 139 -15.34 -2.94 2.38
CA TRP A 139 -15.28 -3.90 1.27
C TRP A 139 -14.57 -5.22 1.63
N ALA A 140 -13.85 -5.29 2.74
CA ALA A 140 -13.26 -6.57 3.21
C ALA A 140 -14.32 -7.54 3.74
N ASP A 141 -15.50 -7.03 4.12
CA ASP A 141 -16.65 -7.82 4.53
C ASP A 141 -17.51 -8.26 3.33
N ASN A 142 -17.25 -7.74 2.13
CA ASN A 142 -17.91 -8.17 0.91
C ASN A 142 -17.33 -9.50 0.46
N LYS A 143 -18.15 -10.54 0.38
CA LYS A 143 -17.75 -11.92 0.01
C LYS A 143 -17.10 -12.01 -1.38
N ASP A 144 -17.29 -10.99 -2.22
CA ASP A 144 -16.75 -10.92 -3.58
C ASP A 144 -15.40 -10.19 -3.66
N ALA A 145 -15.00 -9.44 -2.63
CA ALA A 145 -13.72 -8.75 -2.56
C ALA A 145 -12.83 -9.39 -1.48
N ALA A 146 -11.90 -10.23 -1.89
CA ALA A 146 -11.00 -10.93 -0.99
C ALA A 146 -9.74 -10.09 -0.71
N PHE A 147 -9.82 -9.15 0.25
CA PHE A 147 -8.62 -8.54 0.81
C PHE A 147 -7.89 -9.51 1.74
N SER A 148 -6.60 -9.64 1.53
CA SER A 148 -5.70 -10.24 2.52
C SER A 148 -5.06 -9.12 3.33
N ILE A 149 -5.13 -9.21 4.66
CA ILE A 149 -4.55 -8.22 5.59
C ILE A 149 -3.44 -8.90 6.38
N TYR A 150 -2.21 -8.46 6.17
CA TYR A 150 -1.00 -8.98 6.80
C TYR A 150 -0.46 -7.96 7.80
N SER A 151 -0.05 -8.41 8.98
CA SER A 151 0.69 -7.57 9.93
C SER A 151 2.14 -7.48 9.48
N LEU A 152 2.66 -6.27 9.38
CA LEU A 152 4.07 -6.00 9.04
C LEU A 152 4.92 -5.78 10.30
N ASP A 153 4.46 -4.86 11.14
CA ASP A 153 5.09 -4.46 12.40
C ASP A 153 4.01 -3.85 13.31
N ASN A 154 4.39 -3.34 14.50
CA ASN A 154 3.49 -2.64 15.42
C ASN A 154 2.66 -1.57 14.70
N ASN A 155 1.34 -1.76 14.71
CA ASN A 155 0.37 -0.87 14.07
C ASN A 155 0.46 -0.75 12.54
N TRP A 156 1.41 -1.41 11.88
CA TRP A 156 1.53 -1.42 10.42
C TRP A 156 0.95 -2.69 9.80
N TYR A 157 0.20 -2.51 8.73
CA TYR A 157 -0.47 -3.57 8.00
C TYR A 157 -0.27 -3.38 6.49
N TYR A 158 -0.18 -4.51 5.78
CA TYR A 158 -0.22 -4.56 4.33
C TYR A 158 -1.51 -5.21 3.88
N LEU A 159 -2.22 -4.55 2.98
CA LEU A 159 -3.45 -5.02 2.40
C LEU A 159 -3.26 -5.26 0.91
N PHE A 160 -3.76 -6.39 0.45
CA PHE A 160 -3.74 -6.72 -0.95
C PHE A 160 -5.09 -7.26 -1.40
N LEU A 161 -5.69 -6.67 -2.45
CA LEU A 161 -6.91 -7.13 -3.07
C LEU A 161 -6.57 -8.25 -4.06
N LYS A 162 -7.00 -9.48 -3.79
CA LYS A 162 -6.95 -10.56 -4.76
C LYS A 162 -7.95 -10.27 -5.88
N GLN A 163 -7.45 -9.99 -7.08
CA GLN A 163 -8.29 -10.07 -8.27
C GLN A 163 -8.65 -11.55 -8.47
N ARG A 164 -9.93 -11.85 -8.56
CA ARG A 164 -10.46 -13.18 -8.90
C ARG A 164 -10.41 -13.43 -10.39
#